data_7a309d78fb2f07634e2bc0586baaad5b
#
_entry.id   7a309d78fb2f07634e2bc0586baaad5b
#
_cell.length_a   1.000
_cell.length_b   1.000
_cell.length_c   1.000
_cell.angle_alpha   90.00
_cell.angle_beta   90.00
_cell.angle_gamma   90.00
#
_symmetry.space_group_name_H-M   'P 1'
#
loop_
_entity.id
_entity.type
_entity.pdbx_description
1 polymer ?
#
loop_
_entity_poly.entity_id
_entity_poly.type
_entity_poly.pdbx_seq_one_letter_code
_entity_poly.pdbx_strand_id
1 'polypeptide(L)'
;MADTQPDSPPSLYAAREPIFPKKVYGKFRNLKWIIMAVTLGIYYLTPWIRWDRGPSLPDQAVLLDLANRRFYFFWIEIWPHEFYFVAGLLVMAGLGLFLFTSALGRVWCGYACPQTVWTDLFILVERWIEGDRNARLRLHRQKKLDARKIRLRLTKWITWLVIAAATGGAWVFYFTDAPTLLVDLFTLNAHPIAYTTIAVLTGTTFFFGGFAREQICIYACPWPRIQAAMMDEDTLTVGYREWRGEPRKNSPEVKAGAEQGDCIDCMACVNVCPVGIDIRDGQQMECITCALCIDACDDIMAKIGKPRGLIDYMALTDEENERKGGTPKPVIKHVLRPRTILYTSLWSLVGVGLLFALFIRSDIDMTVAPVRNPTFVTMSDGSIRNTYEVRLRNKHGEDRPFQISVKGDDPSIRLQLEGTPYATVDVPADSIKLQRVYLIAPPSSGAAEAERTEVRLWVEDITNGERAYEDTFFNGRSN
;
A
#
# COMPACT_ATOMS: atom_id res chain seq x y z
N MET A 1 11.78 -36.36 27.39
CA MET A 1 12.29 -37.51 26.65
C MET A 1 11.43 -37.63 25.42
N ALA A 2 11.92 -37.20 24.29
CA ALA A 2 11.28 -37.38 22.98
C ALA A 2 11.77 -38.71 22.45
N ASP A 3 10.83 -39.62 22.16
CA ASP A 3 11.10 -40.88 21.46
C ASP A 3 11.61 -40.54 20.05
N THR A 4 12.90 -40.60 19.88
CA THR A 4 13.55 -40.55 18.56
C THR A 4 13.46 -41.94 17.96
N GLN A 5 12.55 -42.18 17.05
CA GLN A 5 12.62 -43.32 16.14
C GLN A 5 13.90 -43.23 15.28
N PRO A 6 14.72 -44.29 15.24
CA PRO A 6 16.07 -44.22 14.63
C PRO A 6 16.13 -44.15 13.08
N ASP A 7 15.01 -44.24 12.37
CA ASP A 7 15.00 -44.47 10.92
C ASP A 7 14.29 -43.39 10.05
N SER A 8 13.94 -42.23 10.62
CA SER A 8 13.46 -41.12 9.80
C SER A 8 14.61 -40.14 9.52
N PRO A 9 14.81 -39.71 8.24
CA PRO A 9 15.80 -38.67 7.95
C PRO A 9 15.50 -37.43 8.79
N PRO A 10 16.54 -36.70 9.25
CA PRO A 10 16.32 -35.52 10.08
C PRO A 10 15.41 -34.54 9.34
N SER A 11 14.36 -34.07 10.03
CA SER A 11 13.45 -33.10 9.47
C SER A 11 14.22 -31.84 9.07
N LEU A 12 14.07 -31.37 7.81
CA LEU A 12 14.67 -30.14 7.32
C LEU A 12 14.12 -28.90 8.01
N TYR A 13 13.01 -29.03 8.73
CA TYR A 13 12.33 -27.95 9.41
C TYR A 13 12.13 -28.29 10.90
N ALA A 14 12.38 -27.32 11.76
CA ALA A 14 12.02 -27.44 13.17
C ALA A 14 10.50 -27.55 13.34
N ALA A 15 10.06 -28.38 14.28
CA ALA A 15 8.63 -28.48 14.60
C ALA A 15 8.12 -27.10 15.08
N ARG A 16 6.91 -26.71 14.63
CA ARG A 16 6.31 -25.44 15.05
C ARG A 16 5.99 -25.45 16.54
N GLU A 17 6.59 -24.52 17.28
CA GLU A 17 6.21 -24.22 18.64
C GLU A 17 5.20 -23.06 18.70
N PRO A 18 4.03 -23.24 19.34
CA PRO A 18 3.04 -22.17 19.46
C PRO A 18 3.55 -21.03 20.34
N ILE A 19 3.56 -19.80 19.80
CA ILE A 19 4.05 -18.62 20.50
C ILE A 19 2.89 -17.93 21.24
N PHE A 20 3.11 -17.66 22.54
CA PHE A 20 2.15 -16.97 23.40
C PHE A 20 2.79 -15.70 23.98
N PRO A 21 2.76 -14.56 23.28
CA PRO A 21 3.40 -13.34 23.74
C PRO A 21 2.76 -12.84 25.03
N LYS A 22 3.61 -12.49 26.03
CA LYS A 22 3.20 -11.87 27.30
C LYS A 22 2.78 -10.42 27.06
N LYS A 23 1.82 -9.92 27.84
CA LYS A 23 1.47 -8.50 27.84
C LYS A 23 2.63 -7.66 28.37
N VAL A 24 2.92 -6.57 27.68
CA VAL A 24 3.94 -5.58 28.03
C VAL A 24 3.35 -4.18 28.00
N TYR A 25 3.93 -3.29 28.77
CA TYR A 25 3.62 -1.87 28.81
C TYR A 25 4.90 -1.09 28.57
N GLY A 26 4.83 0.00 27.82
CA GLY A 26 5.98 0.86 27.54
C GLY A 26 5.75 1.77 26.36
N LYS A 27 6.79 2.51 25.97
CA LYS A 27 6.71 3.52 24.88
C LYS A 27 6.39 2.88 23.53
N PHE A 28 7.10 1.79 23.21
CA PHE A 28 6.96 1.11 21.92
C PHE A 28 5.63 0.36 21.81
N ARG A 29 5.14 -0.20 22.94
CA ARG A 29 3.82 -0.81 22.97
C ARG A 29 2.71 0.23 22.74
N ASN A 30 2.81 1.40 23.36
CA ASN A 30 1.84 2.48 23.15
C ASN A 30 1.88 3.01 21.72
N LEU A 31 3.08 3.22 21.16
CA LEU A 31 3.24 3.60 19.75
C LEU A 31 2.57 2.58 18.81
N LYS A 32 2.78 1.29 19.08
CA LYS A 32 2.16 0.22 18.29
C LYS A 32 0.64 0.23 18.39
N TRP A 33 0.05 0.55 19.55
CA TRP A 33 -1.38 0.73 19.73
C TRP A 33 -1.93 1.91 18.92
N ILE A 34 -1.22 3.03 18.93
CA ILE A 34 -1.61 4.23 18.18
C ILE A 34 -1.60 3.93 16.67
N ILE A 35 -0.51 3.35 16.17
CA ILE A 35 -0.39 3.01 14.74
C ILE A 35 -1.48 2.01 14.33
N MET A 36 -1.74 0.98 15.15
CA MET A 36 -2.81 0.02 14.89
C MET A 36 -4.18 0.69 14.85
N ALA A 37 -4.49 1.57 15.79
CA ALA A 37 -5.76 2.29 15.83
C ALA A 37 -5.93 3.21 14.61
N VAL A 38 -4.87 3.93 14.21
CA VAL A 38 -4.90 4.80 13.03
C VAL A 38 -5.06 3.98 11.74
N THR A 39 -4.27 2.94 11.54
CA THR A 39 -4.32 2.13 10.31
C THR A 39 -5.65 1.39 10.17
N LEU A 40 -6.17 0.79 11.24
CA LEU A 40 -7.49 0.16 11.23
C LEU A 40 -8.60 1.20 11.10
N GLY A 41 -8.47 2.37 11.75
CA GLY A 41 -9.42 3.48 11.61
C GLY A 41 -9.52 3.96 10.16
N ILE A 42 -8.40 4.21 9.50
CA ILE A 42 -8.37 4.55 8.07
C ILE A 42 -9.03 3.43 7.26
N TYR A 43 -8.64 2.18 7.47
CA TYR A 43 -9.14 1.06 6.71
C TYR A 43 -10.66 0.87 6.81
N TYR A 44 -11.23 0.97 8.01
CA TYR A 44 -12.66 0.71 8.22
C TYR A 44 -13.55 1.94 8.02
N LEU A 45 -13.05 3.16 8.30
CA LEU A 45 -13.89 4.36 8.28
C LEU A 45 -13.89 5.09 6.93
N THR A 46 -12.79 5.03 6.17
CA THR A 46 -12.66 5.80 4.93
C THR A 46 -13.78 5.54 3.91
N PRO A 47 -14.28 4.31 3.67
CA PRO A 47 -15.37 4.09 2.72
C PRO A 47 -16.70 4.76 3.11
N TRP A 48 -16.87 5.13 4.38
CA TRP A 48 -18.10 5.75 4.90
C TRP A 48 -18.06 7.28 4.85
N ILE A 49 -16.91 7.87 4.52
CA ILE A 49 -16.79 9.32 4.40
C ILE A 49 -17.48 9.74 3.11
N ARG A 50 -18.44 10.69 3.24
CA ARG A 50 -19.14 11.27 2.09
C ARG A 50 -18.46 12.55 1.64
N TRP A 51 -18.36 12.73 0.33
CA TRP A 51 -17.74 13.88 -0.31
C TRP A 51 -18.58 14.29 -1.51
N ASP A 52 -19.29 15.38 -1.39
CA ASP A 52 -20.14 15.90 -2.48
C ASP A 52 -19.30 16.34 -3.66
N ARG A 53 -19.51 15.70 -4.82
CA ARG A 53 -18.88 16.04 -6.13
C ARG A 53 -19.88 16.50 -7.15
N GLY A 54 -21.12 16.77 -6.76
CA GLY A 54 -22.20 17.14 -7.65
C GLY A 54 -23.10 15.95 -8.06
N PRO A 55 -24.18 16.20 -8.80
CA PRO A 55 -25.25 15.23 -9.02
C PRO A 55 -24.88 14.06 -9.92
N SER A 56 -23.79 14.16 -10.70
CA SER A 56 -23.38 13.16 -11.70
C SER A 56 -22.31 12.19 -11.19
N LEU A 57 -21.68 12.48 -10.04
CA LEU A 57 -20.56 11.71 -9.52
C LEU A 57 -20.90 11.01 -8.19
N PRO A 58 -20.20 9.91 -7.86
CA PRO A 58 -20.41 9.22 -6.58
C PRO A 58 -19.95 10.07 -5.40
N ASP A 59 -20.75 10.08 -4.32
CA ASP A 59 -20.46 10.83 -3.09
C ASP A 59 -19.44 10.16 -2.16
N GLN A 60 -19.00 8.96 -2.41
CA GLN A 60 -18.02 8.29 -1.55
C GLN A 60 -16.64 8.93 -1.69
N ALA A 61 -16.03 9.37 -0.58
CA ALA A 61 -14.77 10.12 -0.59
C ALA A 61 -13.63 9.37 -1.26
N VAL A 62 -13.53 8.06 -0.99
CA VAL A 62 -12.54 7.18 -1.64
C VAL A 62 -13.28 6.01 -2.27
N LEU A 63 -13.24 5.94 -3.60
CA LEU A 63 -13.89 4.90 -4.40
C LEU A 63 -12.99 4.49 -5.54
N LEU A 64 -12.79 3.19 -5.70
CA LEU A 64 -12.08 2.57 -6.82
C LEU A 64 -13.10 1.97 -7.78
N ASP A 65 -13.70 2.79 -8.64
CA ASP A 65 -14.69 2.35 -9.61
C ASP A 65 -14.02 1.63 -10.78
N LEU A 66 -13.97 0.32 -10.67
CA LEU A 66 -13.38 -0.54 -11.70
C LEU A 66 -14.29 -0.68 -12.94
N ALA A 67 -15.60 -0.53 -12.78
CA ALA A 67 -16.55 -0.63 -13.88
C ALA A 67 -16.37 0.52 -14.86
N ASN A 68 -16.27 1.74 -14.37
CA ASN A 68 -16.00 2.95 -15.14
C ASN A 68 -14.51 3.25 -15.30
N ARG A 69 -13.63 2.46 -14.66
CA ARG A 69 -12.16 2.62 -14.64
C ARG A 69 -11.75 3.99 -14.11
N ARG A 70 -12.42 4.49 -13.06
CA ARG A 70 -12.14 5.77 -12.41
C ARG A 70 -11.81 5.56 -10.97
N PHE A 71 -10.86 6.34 -10.45
CA PHE A 71 -10.48 6.33 -9.04
C PHE A 71 -10.76 7.69 -8.43
N TYR A 72 -11.49 7.70 -7.33
CA TYR A 72 -11.89 8.91 -6.63
C TYR A 72 -11.17 8.99 -5.28
N PHE A 73 -10.51 10.12 -5.03
CA PHE A 73 -9.84 10.42 -3.77
C PHE A 73 -10.20 11.85 -3.34
N PHE A 74 -11.23 11.99 -2.52
CA PHE A 74 -11.79 13.27 -2.11
C PHE A 74 -12.18 14.13 -3.32
N TRP A 75 -11.40 15.19 -3.62
CA TRP A 75 -11.59 16.08 -4.78
C TRP A 75 -10.81 15.64 -6.03
N ILE A 76 -10.00 14.61 -5.92
CA ILE A 76 -9.19 14.12 -7.03
C ILE A 76 -9.91 12.96 -7.71
N GLU A 77 -10.14 13.11 -9.01
CA GLU A 77 -10.59 12.04 -9.89
C GLU A 77 -9.44 11.64 -10.81
N ILE A 78 -9.11 10.35 -10.87
CA ILE A 78 -8.09 9.81 -11.76
C ILE A 78 -8.79 9.03 -12.87
N TRP A 79 -8.59 9.47 -14.09
CA TRP A 79 -9.13 8.88 -15.29
C TRP A 79 -8.21 7.78 -15.86
N PRO A 80 -8.70 6.91 -16.76
CA PRO A 80 -7.91 5.80 -17.31
C PRO A 80 -6.60 6.22 -18.00
N HIS A 81 -6.56 7.37 -18.65
CA HIS A 81 -5.35 7.89 -19.30
C HIS A 81 -4.35 8.51 -18.31
N GLU A 82 -4.78 8.83 -17.08
CA GLU A 82 -3.96 9.36 -16.00
C GLU A 82 -3.39 8.25 -15.10
N PHE A 83 -3.40 7.01 -15.56
CA PHE A 83 -2.93 5.85 -14.78
C PHE A 83 -1.46 5.96 -14.36
N TYR A 84 -0.70 6.87 -14.95
CA TYR A 84 0.67 7.20 -14.52
C TYR A 84 0.73 7.70 -13.07
N PHE A 85 -0.34 8.30 -12.51
CA PHE A 85 -0.40 8.63 -11.09
C PHE A 85 -0.34 7.38 -10.22
N VAL A 86 -1.05 6.32 -10.59
CA VAL A 86 -1.03 5.05 -9.88
C VAL A 86 0.37 4.42 -9.96
N ALA A 87 0.98 4.44 -11.14
CA ALA A 87 2.36 3.97 -11.32
C ALA A 87 3.35 4.76 -10.46
N GLY A 88 3.24 6.09 -10.43
CA GLY A 88 4.06 6.95 -9.59
C GLY A 88 3.88 6.68 -8.09
N LEU A 89 2.65 6.47 -7.61
CA LEU A 89 2.37 6.09 -6.23
C LEU A 89 2.99 4.72 -5.86
N LEU A 90 2.96 3.75 -6.78
CA LEU A 90 3.62 2.45 -6.57
C LEU A 90 5.14 2.59 -6.49
N VAL A 91 5.74 3.43 -7.34
CA VAL A 91 7.18 3.76 -7.27
C VAL A 91 7.52 4.42 -5.93
N MET A 92 6.70 5.39 -5.48
CA MET A 92 6.86 6.01 -4.16
C MET A 92 6.74 5.00 -3.02
N ALA A 93 5.80 4.08 -3.08
CA ALA A 93 5.65 3.02 -2.07
C ALA A 93 6.90 2.14 -2.01
N GLY A 94 7.45 1.74 -3.16
CA GLY A 94 8.71 0.99 -3.26
C GLY A 94 9.89 1.78 -2.68
N LEU A 95 10.13 3.01 -3.16
CA LEU A 95 11.21 3.88 -2.65
C LEU A 95 11.05 4.19 -1.16
N GLY A 96 9.82 4.40 -0.69
CA GLY A 96 9.53 4.60 0.73
C GLY A 96 9.92 3.39 1.57
N LEU A 97 9.66 2.17 1.10
CA LEU A 97 10.11 0.96 1.78
C LEU A 97 11.64 0.88 1.86
N PHE A 98 12.36 1.21 0.78
CA PHE A 98 13.83 1.28 0.79
C PHE A 98 14.34 2.33 1.78
N LEU A 99 13.74 3.50 1.80
CA LEU A 99 14.07 4.58 2.72
C LEU A 99 13.92 4.16 4.17
N PHE A 100 12.73 3.67 4.55
CA PHE A 100 12.46 3.23 5.92
C PHE A 100 13.36 2.06 6.34
N THR A 101 13.60 1.11 5.44
CA THR A 101 14.43 -0.05 5.74
C THR A 101 15.89 0.34 5.92
N SER A 102 16.43 1.22 5.09
CA SER A 102 17.82 1.66 5.24
C SER A 102 18.06 2.46 6.51
N ALA A 103 17.07 3.24 6.98
CA ALA A 103 17.18 4.05 8.19
C ALA A 103 16.91 3.27 9.48
N LEU A 104 15.82 2.52 9.54
CA LEU A 104 15.23 1.95 10.75
C LEU A 104 15.00 0.42 10.67
N GLY A 105 15.66 -0.24 9.72
CA GLY A 105 15.52 -1.67 9.53
C GLY A 105 14.08 -2.08 9.18
N ARG A 106 13.55 -3.06 9.88
CA ARG A 106 12.26 -3.66 9.58
C ARG A 106 11.07 -3.03 10.33
N VAL A 107 11.16 -1.74 10.64
CA VAL A 107 10.12 -1.02 11.41
C VAL A 107 8.74 -1.11 10.75
N TRP A 108 8.65 -1.07 9.42
CA TRP A 108 7.39 -1.29 8.69
C TRP A 108 6.72 -2.63 9.07
N CYS A 109 7.50 -3.72 9.10
CA CYS A 109 7.00 -5.04 9.49
C CYS A 109 6.53 -5.08 10.94
N GLY A 110 7.18 -4.33 11.84
CA GLY A 110 6.84 -4.29 13.26
C GLY A 110 5.59 -3.51 13.61
N TYR A 111 5.24 -2.49 12.81
CA TYR A 111 4.22 -1.51 13.18
C TYR A 111 3.06 -1.38 12.20
N ALA A 112 3.32 -1.27 10.89
CA ALA A 112 2.32 -0.89 9.90
C ALA A 112 1.93 -2.01 8.92
N CYS A 113 2.71 -3.10 8.86
CA CYS A 113 2.40 -4.23 7.99
C CYS A 113 1.04 -4.83 8.35
N PRO A 114 0.13 -5.03 7.37
CA PRO A 114 -1.19 -5.61 7.61
C PRO A 114 -1.14 -6.92 8.41
N GLN A 115 -0.26 -7.86 8.04
CA GLN A 115 -0.11 -9.13 8.77
C GLN A 115 0.15 -8.92 10.26
N THR A 116 1.02 -7.96 10.61
CA THR A 116 1.38 -7.67 12.00
C THR A 116 0.25 -6.94 12.74
N VAL A 117 -0.43 -6.02 12.07
CA VAL A 117 -1.56 -5.25 12.64
C VAL A 117 -2.72 -6.20 13.00
N TRP A 118 -3.16 -7.07 12.07
CA TRP A 118 -4.23 -8.03 12.34
C TRP A 118 -3.82 -9.11 13.32
N THR A 119 -2.59 -9.62 13.25
CA THR A 119 -2.08 -10.58 14.24
C THR A 119 -2.09 -9.99 15.65
N ASP A 120 -1.69 -8.73 15.82
CA ASP A 120 -1.70 -8.05 17.12
C ASP A 120 -3.12 -7.81 17.66
N LEU A 121 -4.06 -7.47 16.76
CA LEU A 121 -5.50 -7.38 17.09
C LEU A 121 -6.05 -8.75 17.54
N PHE A 122 -5.70 -9.82 16.84
CA PHE A 122 -6.13 -11.17 17.21
C PHE A 122 -5.52 -11.63 18.54
N ILE A 123 -4.26 -11.28 18.82
CA ILE A 123 -3.62 -11.53 20.12
C ILE A 123 -4.30 -10.72 21.24
N LEU A 124 -4.78 -9.49 20.95
CA LEU A 124 -5.55 -8.71 21.91
C LEU A 124 -6.86 -9.44 22.29
N VAL A 125 -7.59 -9.94 21.29
CA VAL A 125 -8.81 -10.75 21.49
C VAL A 125 -8.51 -12.02 22.32
N GLU A 126 -7.40 -12.71 22.03
CA GLU A 126 -6.98 -13.87 22.80
C GLU A 126 -6.73 -13.55 24.27
N ARG A 127 -6.03 -12.41 24.52
CA ARG A 127 -5.76 -11.98 25.90
C ARG A 127 -7.04 -11.62 26.63
N TRP A 128 -8.00 -11.07 25.93
CA TRP A 128 -9.29 -10.70 26.50
C TRP A 128 -10.13 -11.92 26.88
N ILE A 129 -10.15 -12.96 26.03
CA ILE A 129 -10.99 -14.15 26.21
C ILE A 129 -10.28 -15.23 27.02
N GLU A 130 -9.04 -15.58 26.68
CA GLU A 130 -8.29 -16.69 27.27
C GLU A 130 -7.34 -16.25 28.40
N GLY A 131 -7.08 -14.94 28.55
CA GLY A 131 -6.15 -14.35 29.49
C GLY A 131 -4.73 -14.21 28.93
N ASP A 132 -3.78 -13.77 29.78
CA ASP A 132 -2.39 -13.56 29.37
C ASP A 132 -1.63 -14.89 29.22
N ARG A 133 -0.36 -14.81 28.83
CA ARG A 133 0.55 -15.92 28.48
C ARG A 133 0.36 -17.17 29.35
N ASN A 134 0.43 -17.03 30.67
CA ASN A 134 0.38 -18.19 31.58
C ASN A 134 -0.95 -18.91 31.56
N ALA A 135 -2.06 -18.17 31.41
CA ALA A 135 -3.40 -18.76 31.28
C ALA A 135 -3.53 -19.52 29.97
N ARG A 136 -3.06 -18.92 28.87
CA ARG A 136 -3.07 -19.52 27.52
C ARG A 136 -2.19 -20.76 27.44
N LEU A 137 -1.00 -20.76 28.07
CA LEU A 137 -0.13 -21.93 28.16
C LEU A 137 -0.80 -23.09 28.93
N ARG A 138 -1.44 -22.79 30.07
CA ARG A 138 -2.20 -23.80 30.82
C ARG A 138 -3.35 -24.38 29.98
N LEU A 139 -4.13 -23.51 29.31
CA LEU A 139 -5.22 -23.92 28.44
C LEU A 139 -4.73 -24.75 27.23
N HIS A 140 -3.57 -24.42 26.69
CA HIS A 140 -2.95 -25.19 25.60
C HIS A 140 -2.49 -26.58 26.06
N ARG A 141 -1.78 -26.67 27.18
CA ARG A 141 -1.25 -27.93 27.74
C ARG A 141 -2.34 -28.85 28.30
N GLN A 142 -3.52 -28.33 28.60
CA GLN A 142 -4.63 -29.13 29.08
C GLN A 142 -5.07 -30.14 28.02
N LYS A 143 -4.89 -31.44 28.28
CA LYS A 143 -5.25 -32.51 27.33
C LYS A 143 -6.76 -32.77 27.28
N LYS A 144 -7.46 -32.63 28.42
CA LYS A 144 -8.92 -32.84 28.49
C LYS A 144 -9.68 -31.68 27.87
N LEU A 145 -10.65 -32.02 27.01
CA LEU A 145 -11.62 -31.07 26.46
C LEU A 145 -12.79 -30.96 27.46
N ASP A 146 -12.75 -29.94 28.31
CA ASP A 146 -13.86 -29.59 29.18
C ASP A 146 -14.72 -28.49 28.58
N ALA A 147 -15.94 -28.28 29.10
CA ALA A 147 -16.88 -27.27 28.62
C ALA A 147 -16.30 -25.86 28.65
N ARG A 148 -15.44 -25.55 29.67
CA ARG A 148 -14.76 -24.26 29.77
C ARG A 148 -13.78 -24.05 28.61
N LYS A 149 -12.95 -25.04 28.31
CA LYS A 149 -11.99 -24.97 27.20
C LYS A 149 -12.69 -24.80 25.86
N ILE A 150 -13.76 -25.58 25.62
CA ILE A 150 -14.56 -25.51 24.39
C ILE A 150 -15.17 -24.11 24.27
N ARG A 151 -15.82 -23.60 25.30
CA ARG A 151 -16.42 -22.26 25.30
C ARG A 151 -15.41 -21.16 24.97
N LEU A 152 -14.25 -21.14 25.65
CA LEU A 152 -13.22 -20.12 25.41
C LEU A 152 -12.68 -20.18 23.98
N ARG A 153 -12.43 -21.38 23.46
CA ARG A 153 -11.96 -21.56 22.07
C ARG A 153 -13.00 -21.14 21.04
N LEU A 154 -14.26 -21.52 21.21
CA LEU A 154 -15.34 -21.15 20.31
C LEU A 154 -15.56 -19.63 20.33
N THR A 155 -15.65 -19.01 21.52
CA THR A 155 -15.80 -17.54 21.64
C THR A 155 -14.67 -16.83 20.92
N LYS A 156 -13.41 -17.26 21.11
CA LYS A 156 -12.25 -16.69 20.42
C LYS A 156 -12.38 -16.80 18.89
N TRP A 157 -12.67 -18.00 18.39
CA TRP A 157 -12.76 -18.22 16.94
C TRP A 157 -13.93 -17.49 16.30
N ILE A 158 -15.08 -17.42 16.98
CA ILE A 158 -16.21 -16.61 16.50
C ILE A 158 -15.83 -15.14 16.45
N THR A 159 -15.19 -14.60 17.49
CA THR A 159 -14.74 -13.20 17.50
C THR A 159 -13.74 -12.92 16.39
N TRP A 160 -12.78 -13.82 16.18
CA TRP A 160 -11.83 -13.71 15.07
C TRP A 160 -12.52 -13.74 13.71
N LEU A 161 -13.53 -14.63 13.55
CA LEU A 161 -14.29 -14.74 12.31
C LEU A 161 -15.09 -13.48 12.02
N VAL A 162 -15.70 -12.87 13.04
CA VAL A 162 -16.43 -11.60 12.91
C VAL A 162 -15.46 -10.47 12.49
N ILE A 163 -14.29 -10.36 13.12
CA ILE A 163 -13.27 -9.38 12.75
C ILE A 163 -12.79 -9.62 11.31
N ALA A 164 -12.54 -10.87 10.94
CA ALA A 164 -12.10 -11.23 9.59
C ALA A 164 -13.19 -10.92 8.54
N ALA A 165 -14.46 -11.19 8.85
CA ALA A 165 -15.60 -10.84 7.98
C ALA A 165 -15.77 -9.33 7.83
N ALA A 166 -15.63 -8.56 8.92
CA ALA A 166 -15.60 -7.11 8.85
C ALA A 166 -14.44 -6.59 8.00
N THR A 167 -13.26 -7.24 8.07
CA THR A 167 -12.11 -6.90 7.23
C THR A 167 -12.39 -7.16 5.75
N GLY A 168 -12.93 -8.33 5.40
CA GLY A 168 -13.30 -8.66 4.03
C GLY A 168 -14.41 -7.75 3.48
N GLY A 169 -15.40 -7.42 4.31
CA GLY A 169 -16.46 -6.46 3.97
C GLY A 169 -15.92 -5.04 3.74
N ALA A 170 -15.08 -4.54 4.65
CA ALA A 170 -14.48 -3.22 4.53
C ALA A 170 -13.68 -3.06 3.22
N TRP A 171 -13.00 -4.11 2.76
CA TRP A 171 -12.29 -4.09 1.47
C TRP A 171 -13.24 -3.87 0.30
N VAL A 172 -14.37 -4.56 0.25
CA VAL A 172 -15.30 -4.47 -0.88
C VAL A 172 -15.98 -3.09 -0.95
N PHE A 173 -16.17 -2.42 0.19
CA PHE A 173 -16.71 -1.07 0.25
C PHE A 173 -15.85 0.01 -0.43
N TYR A 174 -14.59 -0.27 -0.72
CA TYR A 174 -13.75 0.62 -1.53
C TYR A 174 -14.07 0.58 -3.03
N PHE A 175 -14.84 -0.43 -3.50
CA PHE A 175 -15.11 -0.64 -4.93
C PHE A 175 -16.57 -0.38 -5.32
N THR A 176 -17.43 -0.13 -4.35
CA THR A 176 -18.84 0.15 -4.56
C THR A 176 -19.34 1.05 -3.43
N ASP A 177 -20.40 1.82 -3.66
CA ASP A 177 -20.97 2.68 -2.63
C ASP A 177 -21.30 1.91 -1.34
N ALA A 178 -20.63 2.27 -0.24
CA ALA A 178 -20.62 1.49 0.98
C ALA A 178 -22.00 1.34 1.64
N PRO A 179 -22.83 2.40 1.81
CA PRO A 179 -24.16 2.27 2.38
C PRO A 179 -25.09 1.39 1.56
N THR A 180 -25.08 1.55 0.23
CA THR A 180 -25.92 0.76 -0.69
C THR A 180 -25.48 -0.71 -0.67
N LEU A 181 -24.18 -0.97 -0.80
CA LEU A 181 -23.67 -2.34 -0.76
C LEU A 181 -23.94 -3.03 0.59
N LEU A 182 -23.88 -2.30 1.70
CA LEU A 182 -24.20 -2.88 3.01
C LEU A 182 -25.64 -3.43 3.04
N VAL A 183 -26.60 -2.63 2.57
CA VAL A 183 -28.00 -3.07 2.48
C VAL A 183 -28.15 -4.27 1.56
N ASP A 184 -27.52 -4.22 0.38
CA ASP A 184 -27.57 -5.30 -0.63
C ASP A 184 -26.96 -6.61 -0.10
N LEU A 185 -25.89 -6.53 0.71
CA LEU A 185 -25.29 -7.70 1.34
C LEU A 185 -26.26 -8.38 2.31
N PHE A 186 -27.00 -7.62 3.14
CA PHE A 186 -27.95 -8.19 4.09
C PHE A 186 -29.25 -8.65 3.44
N THR A 187 -29.66 -8.02 2.35
CA THR A 187 -30.84 -8.41 1.57
C THR A 187 -30.56 -9.49 0.51
N LEU A 188 -29.32 -9.94 0.41
CA LEU A 188 -28.85 -10.93 -0.57
C LEU A 188 -29.00 -10.48 -2.03
N ASN A 189 -29.01 -9.17 -2.28
CA ASN A 189 -29.11 -8.57 -3.61
C ASN A 189 -27.75 -8.16 -4.21
N ALA A 190 -26.66 -8.22 -3.42
CA ALA A 190 -25.34 -7.85 -3.90
C ALA A 190 -24.84 -8.80 -4.99
N HIS A 191 -23.98 -8.28 -5.87
CA HIS A 191 -23.39 -9.09 -6.95
C HIS A 191 -22.57 -10.26 -6.37
N PRO A 192 -22.62 -11.47 -6.96
CA PRO A 192 -21.92 -12.67 -6.45
C PRO A 192 -20.43 -12.49 -6.21
N ILE A 193 -19.76 -11.62 -6.99
CA ILE A 193 -18.34 -11.27 -6.79
C ILE A 193 -18.10 -10.65 -5.41
N ALA A 194 -19.02 -9.83 -4.89
CA ALA A 194 -18.88 -9.23 -3.57
C ALA A 194 -18.82 -10.30 -2.48
N TYR A 195 -19.75 -11.27 -2.50
CA TYR A 195 -19.78 -12.37 -1.54
C TYR A 195 -18.53 -13.27 -1.63
N THR A 196 -18.11 -13.63 -2.84
CA THR A 196 -16.88 -14.43 -3.03
C THR A 196 -15.65 -13.71 -2.53
N THR A 197 -15.51 -12.41 -2.82
CA THR A 197 -14.38 -11.60 -2.35
C THR A 197 -14.38 -11.50 -0.83
N ILE A 198 -15.53 -11.22 -0.21
CA ILE A 198 -15.66 -11.19 1.26
C ILE A 198 -15.30 -12.55 1.85
N ALA A 199 -15.80 -13.66 1.29
CA ALA A 199 -15.52 -15.00 1.79
C ALA A 199 -14.02 -15.35 1.73
N VAL A 200 -13.36 -15.06 0.60
CA VAL A 200 -11.92 -15.30 0.42
C VAL A 200 -11.10 -14.44 1.38
N LEU A 201 -11.39 -13.14 1.49
CA LEU A 201 -10.66 -12.24 2.39
C LEU A 201 -10.93 -12.57 3.87
N THR A 202 -12.15 -12.98 4.21
CA THR A 202 -12.48 -13.48 5.55
C THR A 202 -11.64 -14.72 5.88
N GLY A 203 -11.63 -15.70 4.98
CA GLY A 203 -10.88 -16.95 5.16
C GLY A 203 -9.38 -16.71 5.31
N THR A 204 -8.81 -15.89 4.43
CA THR A 204 -7.37 -15.56 4.48
C THR A 204 -7.00 -14.76 5.73
N THR A 205 -7.78 -13.74 6.10
CA THR A 205 -7.54 -12.96 7.33
C THR A 205 -7.65 -13.83 8.58
N PHE A 206 -8.68 -14.66 8.65
CA PHE A 206 -8.89 -15.59 9.76
C PHE A 206 -7.73 -16.58 9.90
N PHE A 207 -7.29 -17.17 8.80
CA PHE A 207 -6.21 -18.15 8.81
C PHE A 207 -4.85 -17.50 9.07
N PHE A 208 -4.51 -16.42 8.36
CA PHE A 208 -3.20 -15.79 8.46
C PHE A 208 -3.01 -15.06 9.81
N GLY A 209 -4.02 -14.32 10.26
CA GLY A 209 -3.97 -13.62 11.54
C GLY A 209 -4.12 -14.54 12.74
N GLY A 210 -4.95 -15.58 12.64
CA GLY A 210 -5.28 -16.49 13.74
C GLY A 210 -4.31 -17.66 13.91
N PHE A 211 -4.03 -18.38 12.83
CA PHE A 211 -3.30 -19.64 12.87
C PHE A 211 -1.88 -19.55 12.32
N ALA A 212 -1.67 -18.96 11.16
CA ALA A 212 -0.36 -18.93 10.54
C ALA A 212 0.57 -17.87 11.16
N ARG A 213 0.06 -16.68 11.51
CA ARG A 213 0.76 -15.61 12.27
C ARG A 213 2.19 -15.37 11.81
N GLU A 214 3.15 -15.63 12.73
CA GLU A 214 4.59 -15.52 12.54
C GLU A 214 5.12 -16.38 11.39
N GLN A 215 4.48 -17.51 11.09
CA GLN A 215 4.90 -18.41 10.01
C GLN A 215 4.84 -17.72 8.63
N ILE A 216 3.87 -16.80 8.45
CA ILE A 216 3.80 -15.99 7.22
C ILE A 216 5.05 -15.13 7.09
N CYS A 217 5.47 -14.46 8.17
CA CYS A 217 6.64 -13.57 8.16
C CYS A 217 7.96 -14.33 7.99
N ILE A 218 8.05 -15.55 8.54
CA ILE A 218 9.28 -16.34 8.55
C ILE A 218 9.48 -17.09 7.23
N TYR A 219 8.41 -17.73 6.70
CA TYR A 219 8.54 -18.68 5.59
C TYR A 219 7.91 -18.19 4.29
N ALA A 220 6.74 -17.56 4.33
CA ALA A 220 5.97 -17.23 3.14
C ALA A 220 6.29 -15.84 2.57
N CYS A 221 6.59 -14.85 3.43
CA CYS A 221 6.82 -13.48 3.00
C CYS A 221 8.26 -13.30 2.46
N PRO A 222 8.48 -12.80 1.25
CA PRO A 222 9.83 -12.55 0.72
C PRO A 222 10.48 -11.29 1.30
N TRP A 223 9.68 -10.34 1.83
CA TRP A 223 10.16 -9.05 2.31
C TRP A 223 11.26 -9.11 3.38
N PRO A 224 11.28 -10.02 4.36
CA PRO A 224 12.36 -10.11 5.32
C PRO A 224 13.74 -10.26 4.69
N ARG A 225 13.85 -11.07 3.64
CA ARG A 225 15.11 -11.31 2.91
C ARG A 225 15.51 -10.10 2.08
N ILE A 226 14.55 -9.48 1.38
CA ILE A 226 14.78 -8.27 0.59
C ILE A 226 15.23 -7.13 1.51
N GLN A 227 14.52 -6.90 2.63
CA GLN A 227 14.88 -5.86 3.59
C GLN A 227 16.24 -6.12 4.26
N ALA A 228 16.58 -7.37 4.57
CA ALA A 228 17.91 -7.70 5.11
C ALA A 228 19.04 -7.30 4.14
N ALA A 229 18.85 -7.51 2.84
CA ALA A 229 19.81 -7.07 1.81
C ALA A 229 19.89 -5.53 1.65
N MET A 230 18.88 -4.79 2.12
CA MET A 230 18.86 -3.31 2.10
C MET A 230 19.49 -2.68 3.34
N MET A 231 19.66 -3.43 4.42
CA MET A 231 20.29 -2.94 5.66
C MET A 231 21.81 -2.88 5.50
N ASP A 232 22.44 -2.02 6.29
CA ASP A 232 23.89 -1.88 6.41
C ASP A 232 24.26 -1.66 7.88
N GLU A 233 25.55 -1.49 8.16
CA GLU A 233 26.09 -1.36 9.52
C GLU A 233 25.59 -0.12 10.28
N ASP A 234 25.17 0.93 9.57
CA ASP A 234 24.58 2.13 10.16
C ASP A 234 23.05 2.05 10.35
N THR A 235 22.40 1.00 9.84
CA THR A 235 20.96 0.82 9.97
C THR A 235 20.58 0.56 11.43
N LEU A 236 19.65 1.34 11.96
CA LEU A 236 19.17 1.16 13.34
C LEU A 236 18.27 -0.07 13.42
N THR A 237 18.70 -1.04 14.20
CA THR A 237 17.98 -2.28 14.49
C THR A 237 17.88 -2.51 15.98
N VAL A 238 16.91 -3.33 16.42
CA VAL A 238 16.84 -3.71 17.84
C VAL A 238 17.92 -4.73 18.13
N GLY A 239 18.78 -4.42 19.07
CA GLY A 239 19.89 -5.29 19.49
C GLY A 239 20.04 -5.41 21.00
N TYR A 240 20.76 -6.40 21.43
CA TYR A 240 21.14 -6.64 22.82
C TYR A 240 22.62 -6.25 23.02
N ARG A 241 22.91 -5.44 24.05
CA ARG A 241 24.27 -5.03 24.40
C ARG A 241 24.96 -6.15 25.15
N GLU A 242 25.56 -7.07 24.40
CA GLU A 242 26.24 -8.26 24.92
C GLU A 242 27.35 -7.88 25.93
N TRP A 243 28.19 -6.88 25.59
CA TRP A 243 29.30 -6.40 26.44
C TRP A 243 28.87 -5.86 27.79
N ARG A 244 27.58 -5.49 27.92
CA ARG A 244 27.01 -5.02 29.18
C ARG A 244 26.23 -6.14 29.90
N GLY A 245 25.60 -7.03 29.15
CA GLY A 245 24.67 -8.02 29.65
C GLY A 245 25.29 -9.37 30.02
N GLU A 246 26.37 -9.74 29.33
CA GLU A 246 27.05 -11.01 29.59
C GLU A 246 28.21 -10.85 30.58
N PRO A 247 28.55 -11.90 31.37
CA PRO A 247 27.85 -13.19 31.48
C PRO A 247 26.53 -13.10 32.26
N ARG A 248 25.50 -13.78 31.80
CA ARG A 248 24.15 -13.81 32.42
C ARG A 248 24.19 -14.49 33.77
N LYS A 249 23.27 -14.15 34.69
CA LYS A 249 23.15 -14.68 36.03
C LYS A 249 23.24 -16.21 36.13
N ASN A 250 22.63 -16.93 35.19
CA ASN A 250 22.57 -18.39 35.22
C ASN A 250 23.63 -19.06 34.33
N SER A 251 24.58 -18.29 33.76
CA SER A 251 25.63 -18.84 32.91
C SER A 251 26.59 -19.73 33.71
N PRO A 252 27.27 -20.70 33.07
CA PRO A 252 28.32 -21.50 33.71
C PRO A 252 29.46 -20.65 34.28
N GLU A 253 29.79 -19.54 33.63
CA GLU A 253 30.86 -18.62 33.99
C GLU A 253 30.59 -17.90 35.32
N VAL A 254 29.37 -17.40 35.52
CA VAL A 254 28.95 -16.80 36.80
C VAL A 254 28.91 -17.85 37.91
N LYS A 255 28.45 -19.08 37.62
CA LYS A 255 28.49 -20.20 38.56
C LYS A 255 29.92 -20.59 38.93
N ALA A 256 30.90 -20.36 38.05
CA ALA A 256 32.30 -20.56 38.26
C ALA A 256 33.01 -19.37 38.97
N GLY A 257 32.28 -18.29 39.30
CA GLY A 257 32.81 -17.14 40.07
C GLY A 257 33.10 -15.89 39.22
N ALA A 258 32.74 -15.85 37.93
CA ALA A 258 32.87 -14.64 37.13
C ALA A 258 31.88 -13.55 37.60
N GLU A 259 32.25 -12.27 37.42
CA GLU A 259 31.39 -11.15 37.73
C GLU A 259 30.17 -11.15 36.76
N GLN A 260 28.97 -11.03 37.34
CA GLN A 260 27.73 -11.06 36.60
C GLN A 260 27.52 -9.74 35.85
N GLY A 261 27.17 -9.83 34.58
CA GLY A 261 26.68 -8.71 33.78
C GLY A 261 25.29 -8.21 34.23
N ASP A 262 24.72 -7.27 33.46
CA ASP A 262 23.43 -6.67 33.81
C ASP A 262 22.24 -7.62 33.58
N CYS A 263 22.38 -8.62 32.73
CA CYS A 263 21.30 -9.55 32.42
C CYS A 263 21.09 -10.58 33.53
N ILE A 264 19.91 -10.54 34.18
CA ILE A 264 19.53 -11.48 35.23
C ILE A 264 18.86 -12.76 34.70
N ASP A 265 18.85 -12.97 33.39
CA ASP A 265 18.25 -14.13 32.70
C ASP A 265 16.76 -14.35 33.02
N CYS A 266 15.98 -13.26 33.09
CA CYS A 266 14.55 -13.29 33.42
C CYS A 266 13.65 -13.73 32.27
N MET A 267 14.15 -13.90 31.06
CA MET A 267 13.43 -14.27 29.83
C MET A 267 12.28 -13.31 29.44
N ALA A 268 12.24 -12.10 29.99
CA ALA A 268 11.15 -11.15 29.72
C ALA A 268 11.12 -10.72 28.26
N CYS A 269 12.28 -10.44 27.66
CA CYS A 269 12.44 -10.09 26.25
C CYS A 269 11.95 -11.19 25.30
N VAL A 270 12.24 -12.44 25.59
CA VAL A 270 11.80 -13.61 24.81
C VAL A 270 10.28 -13.81 24.94
N ASN A 271 9.77 -13.71 26.18
CA ASN A 271 8.38 -13.95 26.48
C ASN A 271 7.41 -12.93 25.86
N VAL A 272 7.86 -11.71 25.54
CA VAL A 272 7.03 -10.69 24.90
C VAL A 272 7.13 -10.72 23.37
N CYS A 273 8.11 -11.42 22.83
CA CYS A 273 8.38 -11.47 21.39
C CYS A 273 7.20 -12.12 20.64
N PRO A 274 6.58 -11.41 19.67
CA PRO A 274 5.47 -11.97 18.89
C PRO A 274 5.94 -13.00 17.86
N VAL A 275 7.24 -13.04 17.55
CA VAL A 275 7.88 -13.98 16.63
C VAL A 275 8.57 -15.12 17.36
N GLY A 276 8.79 -14.98 18.70
CA GLY A 276 9.32 -16.04 19.55
C GLY A 276 10.84 -16.17 19.55
N ILE A 277 11.57 -15.19 19.03
CA ILE A 277 13.05 -15.21 19.02
C ILE A 277 13.64 -14.84 20.38
N ASP A 278 14.86 -15.28 20.64
CA ASP A 278 15.71 -14.76 21.71
C ASP A 278 16.66 -13.69 21.14
N ILE A 279 16.35 -12.42 21.42
CA ILE A 279 17.17 -11.29 20.94
C ILE A 279 18.59 -11.28 21.52
N ARG A 280 18.84 -12.03 22.58
CA ARG A 280 20.16 -12.11 23.23
C ARG A 280 21.15 -12.97 22.44
N ASP A 281 20.64 -13.80 21.54
CA ASP A 281 21.46 -14.61 20.61
C ASP A 281 21.90 -13.81 19.37
N GLY A 282 21.78 -12.47 19.42
CA GLY A 282 22.15 -11.55 18.36
C GLY A 282 21.00 -11.19 17.42
N GLN A 283 21.35 -10.50 16.34
CA GLN A 283 20.38 -10.11 15.32
C GLN A 283 19.93 -11.32 14.51
N GLN A 284 18.61 -11.50 14.40
CA GLN A 284 18.00 -12.62 13.69
C GLN A 284 17.10 -12.12 12.56
N MET A 285 17.06 -12.89 11.46
CA MET A 285 16.27 -12.53 10.29
C MET A 285 14.75 -12.53 10.55
N GLU A 286 14.30 -13.23 11.58
CA GLU A 286 12.92 -13.29 12.03
C GLU A 286 12.49 -12.04 12.80
N CYS A 287 13.44 -11.24 13.31
CA CYS A 287 13.13 -10.02 14.06
C CYS A 287 12.41 -9.01 13.19
N ILE A 288 11.21 -8.57 13.60
CA ILE A 288 10.39 -7.56 12.91
C ILE A 288 10.64 -6.13 13.43
N THR A 289 11.64 -5.92 14.25
CA THR A 289 12.03 -4.61 14.83
C THR A 289 10.86 -3.88 15.53
N CYS A 290 10.01 -4.63 16.25
CA CYS A 290 8.83 -4.09 16.94
C CYS A 290 9.13 -3.47 18.32
N ALA A 291 10.36 -3.63 18.82
CA ALA A 291 10.87 -3.04 20.06
C ALA A 291 10.13 -3.40 21.38
N LEU A 292 9.24 -4.40 21.37
CA LEU A 292 8.56 -4.83 22.60
C LEU A 292 9.50 -5.45 23.64
N CYS A 293 10.61 -6.02 23.19
CA CYS A 293 11.68 -6.53 24.08
C CYS A 293 12.40 -5.40 24.81
N ILE A 294 12.51 -4.20 24.21
CA ILE A 294 13.05 -3.00 24.87
C ILE A 294 12.15 -2.63 26.04
N ASP A 295 10.85 -2.45 25.80
CA ASP A 295 9.88 -2.12 26.87
C ASP A 295 9.92 -3.13 28.01
N ALA A 296 10.01 -4.42 27.70
CA ALA A 296 10.05 -5.49 28.70
C ALA A 296 11.36 -5.52 29.49
N CYS A 297 12.49 -5.29 28.84
CA CYS A 297 13.79 -5.25 29.49
C CYS A 297 13.95 -4.01 30.38
N ASP A 298 13.55 -2.84 29.87
CA ASP A 298 13.61 -1.58 30.60
C ASP A 298 12.76 -1.58 31.86
N ASP A 299 11.59 -2.24 31.86
CA ASP A 299 10.76 -2.44 33.05
C ASP A 299 11.50 -3.30 34.11
N ILE A 300 12.18 -4.35 33.67
CA ILE A 300 12.97 -5.20 34.58
C ILE A 300 14.21 -4.46 35.10
N MET A 301 14.96 -3.78 34.20
CA MET A 301 16.17 -3.02 34.60
C MET A 301 15.80 -1.95 35.63
N ALA A 302 14.71 -1.22 35.45
CA ALA A 302 14.22 -0.25 36.43
C ALA A 302 13.90 -0.90 37.80
N LYS A 303 13.26 -2.08 37.80
CA LYS A 303 12.91 -2.80 39.03
C LYS A 303 14.13 -3.29 39.84
N ILE A 304 15.22 -3.63 39.16
CA ILE A 304 16.47 -4.09 39.80
C ILE A 304 17.48 -2.97 40.05
N GLY A 305 17.11 -1.71 39.75
CA GLY A 305 17.97 -0.54 39.95
C GLY A 305 19.14 -0.43 38.98
N LYS A 306 19.12 -1.12 37.86
CA LYS A 306 20.13 -1.05 36.81
C LYS A 306 19.73 -0.07 35.70
N PRO A 307 20.69 0.55 34.97
CA PRO A 307 20.40 1.46 33.90
C PRO A 307 19.61 0.79 32.78
N ARG A 308 18.62 1.49 32.19
CA ARG A 308 17.86 1.05 31.01
C ARG A 308 18.75 0.95 29.77
N GLY A 309 18.20 0.43 28.69
CA GLY A 309 18.89 0.36 27.40
C GLY A 309 19.84 -0.84 27.28
N LEU A 310 19.62 -1.92 28.02
CA LEU A 310 20.33 -3.18 27.81
C LEU A 310 19.94 -3.81 26.47
N ILE A 311 18.66 -3.67 26.09
CA ILE A 311 18.15 -3.92 24.74
C ILE A 311 17.66 -2.57 24.22
N ASP A 312 18.10 -2.16 23.03
CA ASP A 312 17.76 -0.85 22.47
C ASP A 312 17.89 -0.85 20.94
N TYR A 313 17.50 0.26 20.31
CA TYR A 313 17.88 0.53 18.92
C TYR A 313 19.37 0.86 18.87
N MET A 314 20.09 0.16 18.04
CA MET A 314 21.53 0.32 17.89
C MET A 314 21.95 0.10 16.43
N ALA A 315 23.04 0.73 16.04
CA ALA A 315 23.74 0.49 14.78
C ALA A 315 25.03 -0.30 15.06
N LEU A 316 25.40 -1.19 14.15
CA LEU A 316 26.64 -1.98 14.29
C LEU A 316 27.90 -1.10 14.34
N THR A 317 27.89 0.04 13.63
CA THR A 317 29.01 1.00 13.64
C THR A 317 29.26 1.64 14.99
N ASP A 318 28.31 1.63 15.92
CA ASP A 318 28.47 2.19 17.25
C ASP A 318 28.94 1.15 18.28
N GLU A 319 28.85 -0.14 17.98
CA GLU A 319 29.12 -1.24 18.92
C GLU A 319 30.53 -1.16 19.48
N GLU A 320 31.55 -0.98 18.65
CA GLU A 320 32.94 -0.91 19.11
C GLU A 320 33.20 0.29 20.03
N ASN A 321 32.57 1.44 19.73
CA ASN A 321 32.67 2.64 20.57
C ASN A 321 31.99 2.44 21.91
N GLU A 322 30.79 1.85 21.93
CA GLU A 322 30.04 1.56 23.14
C GLU A 322 30.76 0.51 24.00
N ARG A 323 31.39 -0.53 23.42
CA ARG A 323 32.22 -1.52 24.12
C ARG A 323 33.40 -0.88 24.86
N LYS A 324 33.95 0.22 24.31
CA LYS A 324 35.04 1.01 24.96
C LYS A 324 34.51 2.06 25.95
N GLY A 325 33.19 2.05 26.25
CA GLY A 325 32.56 2.99 27.19
C GLY A 325 32.20 4.35 26.59
N GLY A 326 32.27 4.49 25.26
CA GLY A 326 31.81 5.70 24.54
C GLY A 326 30.29 5.77 24.44
N THR A 327 29.79 6.94 24.10
CA THR A 327 28.35 7.15 23.82
C THR A 327 28.03 6.85 22.36
N PRO A 328 26.86 6.23 22.06
CA PRO A 328 26.43 6.02 20.68
C PRO A 328 26.23 7.34 19.96
N LYS A 329 26.37 7.34 18.64
CA LYS A 329 26.04 8.50 17.81
C LYS A 329 24.54 8.82 17.96
N PRO A 330 24.15 10.11 17.89
CA PRO A 330 22.74 10.45 17.92
C PRO A 330 22.01 9.88 16.70
N VAL A 331 20.77 9.42 16.89
CA VAL A 331 19.90 8.79 15.86
C VAL A 331 19.89 9.56 14.55
N ILE A 332 19.90 10.91 14.65
CA ILE A 332 19.89 11.78 13.47
C ILE A 332 21.09 11.56 12.54
N LYS A 333 22.27 11.21 13.07
CA LYS A 333 23.45 10.94 12.24
C LYS A 333 23.36 9.61 11.48
N HIS A 334 22.68 8.62 12.04
CA HIS A 334 22.40 7.36 11.34
C HIS A 334 21.32 7.52 10.28
N VAL A 335 20.36 8.43 10.48
CA VAL A 335 19.30 8.73 9.50
C VAL A 335 19.79 9.68 8.41
N LEU A 336 20.53 10.76 8.75
CA LEU A 336 21.06 11.73 7.78
C LEU A 336 22.43 11.31 7.24
N ARG A 337 22.46 10.32 6.37
CA ARG A 337 23.64 9.81 5.69
C ARG A 337 23.44 9.77 4.15
N PRO A 338 24.51 9.68 3.34
CA PRO A 338 24.38 9.79 1.88
C PRO A 338 23.35 8.86 1.27
N ARG A 339 23.27 7.62 1.75
CA ARG A 339 22.32 6.62 1.25
C ARG A 339 20.85 6.98 1.53
N THR A 340 20.52 7.37 2.76
CA THR A 340 19.16 7.78 3.12
C THR A 340 18.78 9.12 2.48
N ILE A 341 19.73 10.04 2.35
CA ILE A 341 19.54 11.32 1.63
C ILE A 341 19.20 11.02 0.15
N LEU A 342 19.92 10.11 -0.51
CA LEU A 342 19.63 9.71 -1.88
C LEU A 342 18.19 9.15 -2.02
N TYR A 343 17.81 8.21 -1.15
CA TYR A 343 16.45 7.65 -1.20
C TYR A 343 15.37 8.69 -0.89
N THR A 344 15.61 9.58 0.06
CA THR A 344 14.70 10.69 0.36
C THR A 344 14.57 11.63 -0.82
N SER A 345 15.68 11.97 -1.48
CA SER A 345 15.69 12.83 -2.66
C SER A 345 14.91 12.21 -3.83
N LEU A 346 15.14 10.92 -4.11
CA LEU A 346 14.41 10.20 -5.16
C LEU A 346 12.91 10.10 -4.83
N TRP A 347 12.57 9.78 -3.60
CA TRP A 347 11.19 9.70 -3.14
C TRP A 347 10.48 11.06 -3.24
N SER A 348 11.15 12.12 -2.80
CA SER A 348 10.64 13.49 -2.87
C SER A 348 10.52 13.98 -4.31
N LEU A 349 11.47 13.63 -5.18
CA LEU A 349 11.42 14.00 -6.61
C LEU A 349 10.18 13.41 -7.29
N VAL A 350 9.91 12.12 -7.07
CA VAL A 350 8.69 11.47 -7.61
C VAL A 350 7.45 12.11 -7.01
N GLY A 351 7.40 12.35 -5.70
CA GLY A 351 6.27 12.97 -5.02
C GLY A 351 5.98 14.38 -5.52
N VAL A 352 7.01 15.22 -5.63
CA VAL A 352 6.88 16.58 -6.17
C VAL A 352 6.47 16.54 -7.64
N GLY A 353 7.03 15.60 -8.44
CA GLY A 353 6.63 15.40 -9.83
C GLY A 353 5.16 15.04 -9.98
N LEU A 354 4.63 14.15 -9.14
CA LEU A 354 3.20 13.78 -9.14
C LEU A 354 2.32 14.96 -8.70
N LEU A 355 2.72 15.70 -7.66
CA LEU A 355 2.00 16.90 -7.24
C LEU A 355 1.99 17.94 -8.36
N PHE A 356 3.13 18.20 -8.98
CA PHE A 356 3.21 19.12 -10.10
C PHE A 356 2.30 18.70 -11.26
N ALA A 357 2.34 17.40 -11.64
CA ALA A 357 1.45 16.87 -12.67
C ALA A 357 -0.04 17.02 -12.32
N LEU A 358 -0.39 16.88 -11.01
CA LEU A 358 -1.76 17.06 -10.55
C LEU A 358 -2.26 18.51 -10.71
N PHE A 359 -1.39 19.50 -10.46
CA PHE A 359 -1.76 20.92 -10.56
C PHE A 359 -1.79 21.46 -11.98
N ILE A 360 -1.06 20.85 -12.92
CA ILE A 360 -1.03 21.30 -14.33
C ILE A 360 -1.95 20.51 -15.25
N ARG A 361 -2.68 19.53 -14.72
CA ARG A 361 -3.60 18.73 -15.55
C ARG A 361 -4.72 19.62 -16.10
N SER A 362 -5.10 19.36 -17.35
CA SER A 362 -6.25 20.02 -17.99
C SER A 362 -7.56 19.32 -17.62
N ASP A 363 -8.62 20.12 -17.46
CA ASP A 363 -9.97 19.59 -17.21
C ASP A 363 -10.68 19.20 -18.48
N ILE A 364 -10.16 19.60 -19.64
CA ILE A 364 -10.60 19.13 -20.94
C ILE A 364 -9.48 18.38 -21.65
N ASP A 365 -9.84 17.40 -22.44
CA ASP A 365 -8.86 16.61 -23.18
C ASP A 365 -9.49 16.06 -24.47
N MET A 366 -8.65 15.84 -25.47
CA MET A 366 -9.07 15.35 -26.79
C MET A 366 -8.11 14.25 -27.25
N THR A 367 -8.67 13.19 -27.83
CA THR A 367 -7.88 12.16 -28.50
C THR A 367 -8.39 12.01 -29.93
N VAL A 368 -7.48 12.04 -30.88
CA VAL A 368 -7.80 11.98 -32.34
C VAL A 368 -7.29 10.66 -32.89
N ALA A 369 -8.18 9.86 -33.43
CA ALA A 369 -7.85 8.62 -34.13
C ALA A 369 -8.24 8.70 -35.62
N PRO A 370 -7.28 8.64 -36.55
CA PRO A 370 -7.62 8.62 -38.00
C PRO A 370 -8.28 7.28 -38.36
N VAL A 371 -9.35 7.34 -39.13
CA VAL A 371 -9.98 6.16 -39.70
C VAL A 371 -9.11 5.66 -40.85
N ARG A 372 -8.64 4.41 -40.76
CA ARG A 372 -7.61 3.85 -41.65
C ARG A 372 -8.18 3.11 -42.88
N ASN A 373 -9.47 2.83 -42.91
CA ASN A 373 -10.06 2.09 -44.01
C ASN A 373 -11.39 2.72 -44.45
N PRO A 374 -11.39 3.53 -45.53
CA PRO A 374 -10.24 4.01 -46.30
C PRO A 374 -9.48 5.14 -45.56
N THR A 375 -8.19 5.36 -45.88
CA THR A 375 -7.38 6.43 -45.33
C THR A 375 -7.85 7.81 -45.78
N PHE A 376 -8.30 7.94 -47.04
CA PHE A 376 -8.94 9.11 -47.59
C PHE A 376 -10.02 8.73 -48.58
N VAL A 377 -10.94 9.66 -48.89
CA VAL A 377 -11.98 9.51 -49.87
C VAL A 377 -11.91 10.68 -50.83
N THR A 378 -11.87 10.39 -52.15
CA THR A 378 -12.02 11.44 -53.20
C THR A 378 -13.49 11.71 -53.40
N MET A 379 -13.91 12.94 -53.20
CA MET A 379 -15.28 13.40 -53.41
C MET A 379 -15.59 13.69 -54.89
N SER A 380 -16.88 13.88 -55.25
CA SER A 380 -17.32 14.12 -56.63
C SER A 380 -16.78 15.40 -57.25
N ASP A 381 -16.42 16.39 -56.42
CA ASP A 381 -15.79 17.65 -56.83
C ASP A 381 -14.25 17.57 -56.92
N GLY A 382 -13.66 16.36 -56.68
CA GLY A 382 -12.25 16.12 -56.71
C GLY A 382 -11.54 16.46 -55.41
N SER A 383 -12.21 17.00 -54.40
CA SER A 383 -11.63 17.25 -53.05
C SER A 383 -11.29 15.94 -52.32
N ILE A 384 -10.34 16.00 -51.42
CA ILE A 384 -9.95 14.86 -50.60
C ILE A 384 -10.48 15.03 -49.18
N ARG A 385 -11.17 14.00 -48.67
CA ARG A 385 -11.73 13.96 -47.33
C ARG A 385 -11.04 12.88 -46.49
N ASN A 386 -10.50 13.28 -45.37
CA ASN A 386 -10.03 12.39 -44.32
C ASN A 386 -11.04 12.35 -43.16
N THR A 387 -11.21 11.19 -42.54
CA THR A 387 -12.16 10.98 -41.46
C THR A 387 -11.39 10.68 -40.17
N TYR A 388 -11.77 11.35 -39.08
CA TYR A 388 -11.20 11.16 -37.76
C TYR A 388 -12.28 10.87 -36.72
N GLU A 389 -12.01 9.97 -35.82
CA GLU A 389 -12.79 9.79 -34.60
C GLU A 389 -12.14 10.59 -33.49
N VAL A 390 -12.82 11.66 -33.08
CA VAL A 390 -12.38 12.56 -32.03
C VAL A 390 -13.16 12.25 -30.77
N ARG A 391 -12.45 11.87 -29.73
CA ARG A 391 -13.01 11.65 -28.40
C ARG A 391 -12.78 12.90 -27.58
N LEU A 392 -13.86 13.62 -27.30
CA LEU A 392 -13.90 14.82 -26.48
C LEU A 392 -14.20 14.42 -25.05
N ARG A 393 -13.39 14.85 -24.11
CA ARG A 393 -13.54 14.56 -22.70
C ARG A 393 -13.82 15.83 -21.93
N ASN A 394 -14.94 15.81 -21.23
CA ASN A 394 -15.33 16.83 -20.28
C ASN A 394 -15.17 16.28 -18.84
N LYS A 395 -14.27 16.86 -18.05
CA LYS A 395 -14.06 16.50 -16.64
C LYS A 395 -14.79 17.46 -15.70
N HIS A 396 -15.53 18.45 -16.24
CA HIS A 396 -16.38 19.32 -15.44
C HIS A 396 -17.68 18.63 -15.05
N GLY A 397 -18.19 18.91 -13.85
CA GLY A 397 -19.48 18.40 -13.37
C GLY A 397 -20.72 19.02 -14.06
N GLU A 398 -20.55 19.74 -15.17
CA GLU A 398 -21.59 20.41 -15.95
C GLU A 398 -21.41 20.12 -17.43
N ASP A 399 -22.51 20.14 -18.18
CA ASP A 399 -22.48 20.04 -19.62
C ASP A 399 -21.73 21.24 -20.23
N ARG A 400 -20.81 21.00 -21.16
CA ARG A 400 -19.94 22.01 -21.73
C ARG A 400 -19.98 21.99 -23.26
N PRO A 401 -20.13 23.16 -23.91
CA PRO A 401 -20.03 23.31 -25.37
C PRO A 401 -18.56 23.43 -25.77
N PHE A 402 -18.08 22.47 -26.56
CA PHE A 402 -16.71 22.43 -27.06
C PHE A 402 -16.68 22.81 -28.53
N GLN A 403 -15.82 23.76 -28.90
CA GLN A 403 -15.56 24.14 -30.27
C GLN A 403 -14.32 23.40 -30.80
N ILE A 404 -14.47 22.75 -31.96
CA ILE A 404 -13.34 22.08 -32.63
C ILE A 404 -12.85 22.95 -33.77
N SER A 405 -11.53 23.12 -33.85
CA SER A 405 -10.89 23.86 -34.95
C SER A 405 -9.64 23.13 -35.44
N VAL A 406 -9.25 23.42 -36.70
CA VAL A 406 -8.05 22.86 -37.33
C VAL A 406 -7.05 23.96 -37.62
N LYS A 407 -5.77 23.69 -37.35
CA LYS A 407 -4.62 24.47 -37.81
C LYS A 407 -3.62 23.53 -38.47
N GLY A 408 -3.03 23.93 -39.56
CA GLY A 408 -2.02 23.15 -40.27
C GLY A 408 -1.24 24.05 -41.22
N ASP A 409 -0.28 23.46 -41.92
CA ASP A 409 0.56 24.14 -42.91
C ASP A 409 -0.22 24.61 -44.11
N ASP A 410 -1.32 23.94 -44.41
CA ASP A 410 -2.23 24.31 -45.50
C ASP A 410 -3.53 24.90 -44.93
N PRO A 411 -3.75 26.23 -45.06
CA PRO A 411 -4.96 26.91 -44.57
C PRO A 411 -6.22 26.58 -45.36
N SER A 412 -6.11 25.88 -46.48
CA SER A 412 -7.26 25.51 -47.32
C SER A 412 -8.05 24.32 -46.77
N ILE A 413 -7.50 23.59 -45.80
CA ILE A 413 -8.17 22.46 -45.14
C ILE A 413 -9.36 22.98 -44.33
N ARG A 414 -10.55 22.46 -44.66
CA ARG A 414 -11.80 22.79 -43.97
C ARG A 414 -12.17 21.67 -43.01
N LEU A 415 -12.70 22.06 -41.83
CA LEU A 415 -13.23 21.14 -40.84
C LEU A 415 -14.76 21.09 -40.96
N GLN A 416 -15.30 19.88 -40.92
CA GLN A 416 -16.76 19.63 -40.89
C GLN A 416 -17.04 18.55 -39.86
N LEU A 417 -18.02 18.75 -38.99
CA LEU A 417 -18.50 17.75 -38.05
C LEU A 417 -19.63 16.91 -38.64
N GLU A 418 -19.65 15.63 -38.29
CA GLU A 418 -20.76 14.76 -38.65
C GLU A 418 -22.02 15.13 -37.84
N GLY A 419 -23.16 15.31 -38.53
CA GLY A 419 -24.44 15.51 -37.86
C GLY A 419 -24.73 16.93 -37.37
N THR A 420 -23.81 17.88 -37.55
CA THR A 420 -24.02 19.28 -37.17
C THR A 420 -23.39 20.23 -38.18
N PRO A 421 -24.04 21.34 -38.52
CA PRO A 421 -23.46 22.37 -39.40
C PRO A 421 -22.47 23.28 -38.66
N TYR A 422 -22.44 23.22 -37.34
CA TYR A 422 -21.57 24.04 -36.48
C TYR A 422 -20.34 23.26 -36.07
N ALA A 423 -19.21 23.96 -35.79
CA ALA A 423 -18.00 23.38 -35.26
C ALA A 423 -18.07 23.15 -33.73
N THR A 424 -19.27 23.19 -33.15
CA THR A 424 -19.52 23.09 -31.70
C THR A 424 -20.22 21.77 -31.38
N VAL A 425 -19.80 21.16 -30.26
CA VAL A 425 -20.32 19.88 -29.77
C VAL A 425 -20.59 20.01 -28.26
N ASP A 426 -21.82 19.79 -27.83
CA ASP A 426 -22.15 19.71 -26.40
C ASP A 426 -21.67 18.35 -25.84
N VAL A 427 -20.81 18.39 -24.85
CA VAL A 427 -20.30 17.21 -24.16
C VAL A 427 -20.88 17.16 -22.75
N PRO A 428 -21.64 16.11 -22.41
CA PRO A 428 -22.25 16.00 -21.08
C PRO A 428 -21.22 16.05 -19.97
N ALA A 429 -21.68 16.41 -18.77
CA ALA A 429 -20.87 16.41 -17.54
C ALA A 429 -20.16 15.07 -17.34
N ASP A 430 -18.90 15.12 -16.90
CA ASP A 430 -18.09 13.96 -16.52
C ASP A 430 -18.12 12.79 -17.52
N SER A 431 -18.14 13.13 -18.82
CA SER A 431 -18.30 12.14 -19.87
C SER A 431 -17.29 12.26 -21.01
N ILE A 432 -17.28 11.22 -21.84
CA ILE A 432 -16.53 11.20 -23.09
C ILE A 432 -17.54 11.10 -24.24
N LYS A 433 -17.49 12.06 -25.16
CA LYS A 433 -18.29 12.04 -26.37
C LYS A 433 -17.42 11.73 -27.58
N LEU A 434 -17.82 10.74 -28.37
CA LEU A 434 -17.21 10.43 -29.66
C LEU A 434 -17.85 11.28 -30.73
N GLN A 435 -17.05 12.10 -31.43
CA GLN A 435 -17.47 12.91 -32.56
C GLN A 435 -16.65 12.55 -33.78
N ARG A 436 -17.32 12.27 -34.91
CA ARG A 436 -16.64 12.16 -36.18
C ARG A 436 -16.39 13.53 -36.79
N VAL A 437 -15.15 13.71 -37.23
CA VAL A 437 -14.64 14.94 -37.84
C VAL A 437 -14.12 14.64 -39.22
N TYR A 438 -14.53 15.43 -40.17
CA TYR A 438 -14.04 15.39 -41.54
C TYR A 438 -13.11 16.58 -41.80
N LEU A 439 -11.89 16.30 -42.25
CA LEU A 439 -11.01 17.30 -42.83
C LEU A 439 -11.07 17.18 -44.34
N ILE A 440 -11.34 18.29 -45.01
CA ILE A 440 -11.58 18.34 -46.49
C ILE A 440 -10.57 19.32 -47.07
N ALA A 441 -9.77 18.85 -48.02
CA ALA A 441 -8.84 19.66 -48.79
C ALA A 441 -9.31 19.81 -50.22
N PRO A 442 -9.33 21.04 -50.78
CA PRO A 442 -9.68 21.29 -52.18
C PRO A 442 -8.74 20.57 -53.16
N PRO A 443 -9.18 20.25 -54.39
CA PRO A 443 -8.38 19.45 -55.35
C PRO A 443 -7.03 20.07 -55.71
N SER A 444 -6.91 21.38 -55.63
CA SER A 444 -5.69 22.16 -55.99
C SER A 444 -4.85 22.57 -54.77
N SER A 445 -5.12 22.05 -53.60
CA SER A 445 -4.37 22.39 -52.40
C SER A 445 -3.11 21.56 -52.27
N GLY A 446 -2.07 22.13 -51.65
CA GLY A 446 -0.86 21.40 -51.35
C GLY A 446 -1.08 20.15 -50.51
N ALA A 447 -2.04 20.19 -49.58
CA ALA A 447 -2.42 19.04 -48.76
C ALA A 447 -3.12 17.92 -49.57
N ALA A 448 -3.82 18.22 -50.64
CA ALA A 448 -4.43 17.22 -51.51
C ALA A 448 -3.41 16.48 -52.40
N GLU A 449 -2.33 17.12 -52.75
CA GLU A 449 -1.25 16.58 -53.61
C GLU A 449 -0.14 15.88 -52.80
N ALA A 450 0.09 16.29 -51.57
CA ALA A 450 1.08 15.69 -50.68
C ALA A 450 0.60 14.34 -50.15
N GLU A 451 1.51 13.38 -50.04
CA GLU A 451 1.18 12.09 -49.43
C GLU A 451 0.67 12.27 -47.99
N ARG A 452 1.27 13.22 -47.25
CA ARG A 452 0.99 13.44 -45.85
C ARG A 452 1.30 14.88 -45.43
N THR A 453 0.34 15.55 -44.78
CA THR A 453 0.48 16.93 -44.28
C THR A 453 0.19 16.96 -42.79
N GLU A 454 1.02 17.61 -41.99
CA GLU A 454 0.79 17.77 -40.56
C GLU A 454 -0.37 18.72 -40.28
N VAL A 455 -1.29 18.30 -39.42
CA VAL A 455 -2.42 19.09 -38.97
C VAL A 455 -2.62 18.96 -37.49
N ARG A 456 -2.99 20.05 -36.85
CA ARG A 456 -3.32 20.11 -35.43
C ARG A 456 -4.78 20.38 -35.25
N LEU A 457 -5.47 19.49 -34.56
CA LEU A 457 -6.85 19.72 -34.13
C LEU A 457 -6.81 20.34 -32.72
N TRP A 458 -7.62 21.37 -32.55
CA TRP A 458 -7.84 22.05 -31.30
C TRP A 458 -9.26 21.84 -30.83
N VAL A 459 -9.43 21.71 -29.51
CA VAL A 459 -10.71 21.81 -28.82
C VAL A 459 -10.63 22.95 -27.83
N GLU A 460 -11.67 23.78 -27.80
CA GLU A 460 -11.82 24.90 -26.88
C GLU A 460 -13.14 24.80 -26.14
N ASP A 461 -13.14 24.86 -24.84
CA ASP A 461 -14.36 25.07 -24.05
C ASP A 461 -14.77 26.53 -24.17
N ILE A 462 -15.93 26.76 -24.78
CA ILE A 462 -16.46 28.12 -25.05
C ILE A 462 -16.77 28.85 -23.73
N THR A 463 -17.00 28.13 -22.64
CA THR A 463 -17.41 28.68 -21.34
C THR A 463 -16.26 29.31 -20.57
N ASN A 464 -15.10 28.65 -20.52
CA ASN A 464 -13.95 29.10 -19.75
C ASN A 464 -12.70 29.41 -20.58
N GLY A 465 -12.74 29.11 -21.90
CA GLY A 465 -11.62 29.35 -22.81
C GLY A 465 -10.46 28.37 -22.67
N GLU A 466 -10.63 27.27 -21.92
CA GLU A 466 -9.64 26.19 -21.88
C GLU A 466 -9.47 25.53 -23.24
N ARG A 467 -8.22 25.13 -23.55
CA ARG A 467 -7.86 24.56 -24.84
C ARG A 467 -7.01 23.31 -24.68
N ALA A 468 -7.33 22.30 -25.49
CA ALA A 468 -6.46 21.14 -25.70
C ALA A 468 -6.22 20.94 -27.19
N TYR A 469 -5.14 20.24 -27.55
CA TYR A 469 -4.85 19.93 -28.94
C TYR A 469 -4.25 18.54 -29.08
N GLU A 470 -4.38 18.01 -30.29
CA GLU A 470 -3.76 16.76 -30.72
C GLU A 470 -3.20 16.94 -32.13
N ASP A 471 -1.95 16.50 -32.33
CA ASP A 471 -1.29 16.51 -33.63
C ASP A 471 -1.66 15.23 -34.42
N THR A 472 -2.02 15.39 -35.68
CA THR A 472 -2.37 14.29 -36.56
C THR A 472 -1.93 14.61 -38.00
N PHE A 473 -2.24 13.75 -38.93
CA PHE A 473 -1.84 13.91 -40.33
C PHE A 473 -3.03 13.85 -41.25
N PHE A 474 -3.04 14.72 -42.20
CA PHE A 474 -3.94 14.65 -43.37
C PHE A 474 -3.26 13.84 -44.48
N ASN A 475 -3.93 12.82 -45.02
CA ASN A 475 -3.41 11.99 -46.09
C ASN A 475 -4.03 12.46 -47.42
N GLY A 476 -3.17 12.87 -48.36
CA GLY A 476 -3.56 13.25 -49.70
C GLY A 476 -3.31 12.16 -50.74
N ARG A 477 -3.32 12.52 -52.02
CA ARG A 477 -2.99 11.59 -53.11
C ARG A 477 -1.46 11.44 -53.13
N SER A 478 -0.96 10.25 -52.92
CA SER A 478 0.44 10.00 -53.31
C SER A 478 0.51 9.98 -54.83
N ASN A 479 1.29 10.86 -55.42
CA ASN A 479 1.65 10.75 -56.83
C ASN A 479 2.61 9.59 -57.06
#